data_e71a3969d53048ada166e979fb683c1b
#
_entry.id   e71a3969d53048ada166e979fb683c1b
#
_cell.length_a   1.000
_cell.length_b   1.000
_cell.length_c   1.000
_cell.angle_alpha   90.00
_cell.angle_beta   90.00
_cell.angle_gamma   90.00
#
_symmetry.space_group_name_H-M   'P 1'
#
loop_
_entity.id
_entity.type
_entity.pdbx_description
1 polymer ?
#
loop_
_entity_poly.entity_id
_entity_poly.type
_entity_poly.pdbx_seq_one_letter_code
_entity_poly.pdbx_strand_id
1 'polypeptide(L)'
;MSSASSEVVVRGYRYALDPTPAQDQQLRSHCGAARFAFNHMLAAVKINLDQRRAESSYGIAEADLTPLLNWSAYGLRKTWNHVKDRVAPWWAENSKEAYATGTANLAAALRNWAGSRSKTRRGKQVRFPRFKTKRARLSCRYTTGAFGLMDSDRRHVRLPRIDVIRTHESTRKLARRGEAGAARICAATISFERGRWFVAFSVELLGTSAVNAQQRPTEPLVGVDLGITHLAVLSTPVPGVSDQHGMVANTDHLNDAQRKLRRLQRQAARRHGPEKRSGSIPSARWLRTHLQISRLHAQIANARSDGLHKLTTTLADQFAVVVVEDLNVAGMLANRRLARRISAAGWGQIRRQLDYKTADRGGQLLVADRFYPSSKMCSNCGAVKAKLRLAERIYHCDTCSISIDRDRNAAANLAALAAGFAVTSSPSCGATLNEPAGNPHKTSPAGSRYCHGKSPEDNVA
;
A
#
# COMPACT_ATOMS: atom_id res chain seq x y z
N MET A 1 -15.06 35.42 1.19
CA MET A 1 -14.65 34.38 2.17
C MET A 1 -14.65 33.06 1.44
N SER A 2 -13.49 32.65 0.94
CA SER A 2 -13.34 31.38 0.20
C SER A 2 -13.28 30.24 1.21
N SER A 3 -14.26 29.34 1.20
CA SER A 3 -14.28 28.13 2.01
C SER A 3 -13.17 27.21 1.51
N ALA A 4 -12.06 27.14 2.23
CA ALA A 4 -11.07 26.10 2.05
C ALA A 4 -11.76 24.75 2.30
N SER A 5 -12.00 23.98 1.24
CA SER A 5 -12.45 22.60 1.33
C SER A 5 -11.38 21.82 2.10
N SER A 6 -11.67 21.48 3.36
CA SER A 6 -10.79 20.65 4.19
C SER A 6 -10.67 19.28 3.52
N GLU A 7 -9.52 19.00 2.96
CA GLU A 7 -9.22 17.72 2.34
C GLU A 7 -9.30 16.61 3.40
N VAL A 8 -10.27 15.70 3.26
CA VAL A 8 -10.49 14.60 4.20
C VAL A 8 -9.42 13.53 3.97
N VAL A 9 -8.51 13.38 4.91
CA VAL A 9 -7.45 12.38 4.85
C VAL A 9 -7.93 11.05 5.46
N VAL A 10 -7.95 9.98 4.66
CA VAL A 10 -8.31 8.64 5.15
C VAL A 10 -7.06 7.86 5.54
N ARG A 11 -7.03 7.31 6.77
CA ARG A 11 -5.93 6.51 7.29
C ARG A 11 -6.36 5.15 7.81
N GLY A 12 -5.43 4.18 7.72
CA GLY A 12 -5.62 2.84 8.26
C GLY A 12 -4.95 2.68 9.63
N TYR A 13 -5.73 2.27 10.64
CA TYR A 13 -5.21 1.85 11.94
C TYR A 13 -5.38 0.36 12.09
N ARG A 14 -4.28 -0.37 12.26
CA ARG A 14 -4.28 -1.82 12.28
C ARG A 14 -3.82 -2.35 13.64
N TYR A 15 -4.61 -3.29 14.19
CA TYR A 15 -4.35 -3.94 15.48
C TYR A 15 -4.39 -5.46 15.31
N ALA A 16 -3.48 -6.16 15.99
CA ALA A 16 -3.51 -7.61 16.07
C ALA A 16 -4.56 -8.04 17.12
N LEU A 17 -5.40 -9.01 16.76
CA LEU A 17 -6.45 -9.54 17.61
C LEU A 17 -5.97 -10.79 18.37
N ASP A 18 -6.49 -10.96 19.58
CA ASP A 18 -6.31 -12.10 20.46
C ASP A 18 -7.68 -12.76 20.73
N PRO A 19 -8.27 -13.45 19.73
CA PRO A 19 -9.59 -14.03 19.85
C PRO A 19 -9.55 -15.31 20.69
N THR A 20 -10.61 -15.56 21.44
CA THR A 20 -10.92 -16.87 22.03
C THR A 20 -11.16 -17.91 20.93
N PRO A 21 -11.13 -19.23 21.22
CA PRO A 21 -11.44 -20.27 20.23
C PRO A 21 -12.83 -20.09 19.58
N ALA A 22 -13.84 -19.68 20.35
CA ALA A 22 -15.18 -19.41 19.84
C ALA A 22 -15.18 -18.19 18.87
N GLN A 23 -14.50 -17.12 19.24
CA GLN A 23 -14.35 -15.93 18.39
C GLN A 23 -13.53 -16.22 17.11
N ASP A 24 -12.49 -17.07 17.19
CA ASP A 24 -11.75 -17.52 15.99
C ASP A 24 -12.69 -18.26 15.02
N GLN A 25 -13.55 -19.13 15.53
CA GLN A 25 -14.56 -19.83 14.73
C GLN A 25 -15.54 -18.85 14.07
N GLN A 26 -16.05 -17.87 14.81
CA GLN A 26 -16.94 -16.84 14.28
C GLN A 26 -16.27 -15.97 13.21
N LEU A 27 -15.01 -15.54 13.43
CA LEU A 27 -14.22 -14.80 12.45
C LEU A 27 -14.05 -15.60 11.15
N ARG A 28 -13.79 -16.91 11.27
CA ARG A 28 -13.70 -17.81 10.11
C ARG A 28 -15.03 -17.98 9.40
N SER A 29 -16.13 -18.10 10.15
CA SER A 29 -17.49 -18.18 9.60
C SER A 29 -17.82 -16.95 8.76
N HIS A 30 -17.59 -15.73 9.27
CA HIS A 30 -17.81 -14.48 8.53
C HIS A 30 -16.98 -14.41 7.22
N CYS A 31 -15.70 -14.80 7.27
CA CYS A 31 -14.86 -14.86 6.08
C CYS A 31 -15.33 -15.97 5.11
N GLY A 32 -15.86 -17.07 5.65
CA GLY A 32 -16.49 -18.15 4.90
C GLY A 32 -17.74 -17.69 4.17
N ALA A 33 -18.60 -16.97 4.84
CA ALA A 33 -19.82 -16.36 4.31
C ALA A 33 -19.51 -15.37 3.16
N ALA A 34 -18.48 -14.52 3.33
CA ALA A 34 -18.01 -13.62 2.28
C ALA A 34 -17.52 -14.39 1.04
N ARG A 35 -16.80 -15.49 1.23
CA ARG A 35 -16.37 -16.36 0.13
C ARG A 35 -17.54 -17.06 -0.54
N PHE A 36 -18.51 -17.54 0.23
CA PHE A 36 -19.70 -18.19 -0.29
C PHE A 36 -20.49 -17.24 -1.20
N ALA A 37 -20.82 -16.04 -0.71
CA ALA A 37 -21.51 -15.02 -1.50
C ALA A 37 -20.75 -14.65 -2.78
N PHE A 38 -19.42 -14.48 -2.70
CA PHE A 38 -18.59 -14.24 -3.88
C PHE A 38 -18.74 -15.37 -4.91
N ASN A 39 -18.63 -16.62 -4.48
CA ASN A 39 -18.66 -17.77 -5.38
C ASN A 39 -20.05 -17.99 -5.96
N HIS A 40 -21.08 -17.87 -5.15
CA HIS A 40 -22.47 -18.04 -5.60
C HIS A 40 -22.82 -16.98 -6.68
N MET A 41 -22.51 -15.71 -6.40
CA MET A 41 -22.76 -14.65 -7.36
C MET A 41 -21.88 -14.75 -8.60
N LEU A 42 -20.64 -15.26 -8.49
CA LEU A 42 -19.82 -15.53 -9.67
C LEU A 42 -20.40 -16.65 -10.53
N ALA A 43 -21.00 -17.68 -9.91
CA ALA A 43 -21.72 -18.71 -10.66
C ALA A 43 -22.92 -18.12 -11.42
N ALA A 44 -23.72 -17.26 -10.74
CA ALA A 44 -24.85 -16.58 -11.37
C ALA A 44 -24.41 -15.71 -12.57
N VAL A 45 -23.33 -14.94 -12.43
CA VAL A 45 -22.76 -14.14 -13.54
C VAL A 45 -22.33 -15.02 -14.69
N LYS A 46 -21.68 -16.15 -14.43
CA LYS A 46 -21.26 -17.09 -15.48
C LYS A 46 -22.45 -17.68 -16.21
N ILE A 47 -23.44 -18.18 -15.48
CA ILE A 47 -24.68 -18.75 -16.06
C ILE A 47 -25.37 -17.71 -16.95
N ASN A 48 -25.51 -16.46 -16.48
CA ASN A 48 -26.13 -15.39 -17.27
C ASN A 48 -25.35 -15.09 -18.54
N LEU A 49 -24.01 -15.04 -18.49
CA LEU A 49 -23.18 -14.82 -19.68
C LEU A 49 -23.22 -16.00 -20.65
N ASP A 50 -23.22 -17.23 -20.14
CA ASP A 50 -23.29 -18.43 -20.97
C ASP A 50 -24.66 -18.58 -21.63
N GLN A 51 -25.75 -18.23 -20.91
CA GLN A 51 -27.12 -18.16 -21.45
C GLN A 51 -27.21 -17.16 -22.61
N ARG A 52 -26.77 -15.92 -22.40
CA ARG A 52 -26.77 -14.87 -23.45
C ARG A 52 -25.95 -15.29 -24.66
N ARG A 53 -24.81 -15.96 -24.44
CA ARG A 53 -23.99 -16.46 -25.55
C ARG A 53 -24.72 -17.56 -26.34
N ALA A 54 -25.40 -18.46 -25.66
CA ALA A 54 -26.21 -19.48 -26.32
C ALA A 54 -27.36 -18.84 -27.13
N GLU A 55 -28.13 -17.95 -26.53
CA GLU A 55 -29.20 -17.20 -27.20
C GLU A 55 -28.71 -16.47 -28.46
N SER A 56 -27.60 -15.75 -28.34
CA SER A 56 -26.97 -15.08 -29.49
C SER A 56 -26.52 -16.06 -30.58
N SER A 57 -26.04 -17.25 -30.21
CA SER A 57 -25.67 -18.28 -31.21
C SER A 57 -26.85 -18.87 -31.96
N TYR A 58 -28.07 -18.77 -31.41
CA TYR A 58 -29.32 -19.12 -32.06
C TYR A 58 -29.95 -17.98 -32.88
N GLY A 59 -29.25 -16.82 -32.98
CA GLY A 59 -29.69 -15.70 -33.77
C GLY A 59 -30.70 -14.78 -33.09
N ILE A 60 -30.87 -14.90 -31.75
CA ILE A 60 -31.72 -14.00 -30.97
C ILE A 60 -31.07 -12.61 -30.97
N ALA A 61 -31.87 -11.57 -31.27
CA ALA A 61 -31.41 -10.20 -31.31
C ALA A 61 -30.94 -9.71 -29.92
N GLU A 62 -29.98 -8.77 -29.87
CA GLU A 62 -29.39 -8.27 -28.62
C GLU A 62 -30.46 -7.72 -27.64
N ALA A 63 -31.52 -7.09 -28.16
CA ALA A 63 -32.63 -6.54 -27.39
C ALA A 63 -33.47 -7.61 -26.68
N ASP A 64 -33.54 -8.80 -27.27
CA ASP A 64 -34.38 -9.92 -26.78
C ASP A 64 -33.59 -10.96 -25.95
N LEU A 65 -32.28 -10.74 -25.81
CA LEU A 65 -31.45 -11.62 -24.98
C LEU A 65 -31.86 -11.51 -23.50
N THR A 66 -31.68 -12.62 -22.77
CA THR A 66 -31.80 -12.60 -21.31
C THR A 66 -31.10 -11.37 -20.71
N PRO A 67 -31.76 -10.54 -19.88
CA PRO A 67 -31.18 -9.32 -19.34
C PRO A 67 -29.84 -9.55 -18.67
N LEU A 68 -28.86 -8.68 -18.96
CA LEU A 68 -27.54 -8.77 -18.34
C LEU A 68 -27.64 -8.53 -16.84
N LEU A 69 -27.05 -9.41 -16.06
CA LEU A 69 -27.00 -9.26 -14.62
C LEU A 69 -26.21 -8.00 -14.24
N ASN A 70 -26.74 -7.16 -13.37
CA ASN A 70 -26.05 -5.95 -12.92
C ASN A 70 -24.83 -6.30 -12.04
N TRP A 71 -23.61 -6.01 -12.54
CA TRP A 71 -22.34 -6.32 -11.89
C TRP A 71 -21.89 -5.27 -10.86
N SER A 72 -22.67 -4.23 -10.61
CA SER A 72 -22.37 -3.29 -9.53
C SER A 72 -22.42 -4.00 -8.17
N ALA A 73 -21.71 -3.45 -7.18
CA ALA A 73 -21.77 -3.99 -5.82
C ALA A 73 -23.21 -3.99 -5.25
N TYR A 74 -23.98 -2.99 -5.60
CA TYR A 74 -25.39 -2.89 -5.22
C TYR A 74 -26.23 -3.94 -5.96
N GLY A 75 -26.10 -4.07 -7.28
CA GLY A 75 -26.84 -5.04 -8.10
C GLY A 75 -26.60 -6.47 -7.63
N LEU A 76 -25.33 -6.87 -7.47
CA LEU A 76 -24.99 -8.20 -6.98
C LEU A 76 -25.51 -8.46 -5.54
N ARG A 77 -25.51 -7.44 -4.68
CA ARG A 77 -26.07 -7.56 -3.33
C ARG A 77 -27.59 -7.67 -3.37
N LYS A 78 -28.29 -6.95 -4.24
CA LYS A 78 -29.73 -7.07 -4.43
C LYS A 78 -30.08 -8.49 -4.89
N THR A 79 -29.41 -9.02 -5.89
CA THR A 79 -29.60 -10.42 -6.36
C THR A 79 -29.31 -11.43 -5.25
N TRP A 80 -28.21 -11.27 -4.47
CA TRP A 80 -27.92 -12.10 -3.32
C TRP A 80 -29.08 -12.11 -2.30
N ASN A 81 -29.61 -10.94 -1.97
CA ASN A 81 -30.69 -10.84 -0.98
C ASN A 81 -31.98 -11.56 -1.40
N HIS A 82 -32.26 -11.67 -2.70
CA HIS A 82 -33.40 -12.44 -3.20
C HIS A 82 -33.23 -13.96 -3.08
N VAL A 83 -31.99 -14.45 -3.10
CA VAL A 83 -31.74 -15.90 -3.12
C VAL A 83 -31.20 -16.45 -1.79
N LYS A 84 -30.73 -15.59 -0.89
CA LYS A 84 -29.98 -15.98 0.32
C LYS A 84 -30.71 -16.98 1.21
N ASP A 85 -32.02 -16.81 1.41
CA ASP A 85 -32.82 -17.66 2.30
C ASP A 85 -32.88 -19.10 1.77
N ARG A 86 -32.91 -19.27 0.46
CA ARG A 86 -32.91 -20.58 -0.21
C ARG A 86 -31.54 -21.22 -0.28
N VAL A 87 -30.49 -20.44 -0.60
CA VAL A 87 -29.15 -20.98 -0.91
C VAL A 87 -28.21 -20.99 0.30
N ALA A 88 -28.55 -20.27 1.36
CA ALA A 88 -27.78 -20.18 2.60
C ALA A 88 -28.70 -19.98 3.79
N PRO A 89 -29.55 -20.96 4.19
CA PRO A 89 -30.51 -20.80 5.28
C PRO A 89 -29.85 -20.41 6.61
N TRP A 90 -28.56 -20.67 6.74
CA TRP A 90 -27.72 -20.27 7.87
C TRP A 90 -27.19 -18.81 7.79
N TRP A 91 -27.63 -18.02 6.80
CA TRP A 91 -27.08 -16.67 6.57
C TRP A 91 -27.22 -15.75 7.79
N ALA A 92 -28.25 -15.93 8.61
CA ALA A 92 -28.50 -15.11 9.79
C ALA A 92 -27.46 -15.28 10.91
N GLU A 93 -26.66 -16.36 10.89
CA GLU A 93 -25.58 -16.59 11.85
C GLU A 93 -24.42 -15.58 11.67
N ASN A 94 -24.28 -15.01 10.49
CA ASN A 94 -23.23 -14.08 10.17
C ASN A 94 -23.76 -12.65 9.96
N SER A 95 -22.87 -11.66 10.09
CA SER A 95 -23.22 -10.27 9.75
C SER A 95 -23.58 -10.15 8.27
N LYS A 96 -24.62 -9.38 7.95
CA LYS A 96 -24.97 -9.01 6.55
C LYS A 96 -23.77 -8.43 5.76
N GLU A 97 -22.86 -7.78 6.47
CA GLU A 97 -21.64 -7.18 5.89
C GLU A 97 -20.65 -8.23 5.36
N ALA A 98 -20.67 -9.45 5.89
CA ALA A 98 -19.86 -10.55 5.37
C ALA A 98 -20.26 -10.86 3.92
N TYR A 99 -21.53 -11.00 3.66
CA TYR A 99 -22.07 -11.26 2.30
C TYR A 99 -21.88 -10.05 1.39
N ALA A 100 -22.12 -8.83 1.90
CA ALA A 100 -21.84 -7.58 1.18
C ALA A 100 -20.38 -7.47 0.78
N THR A 101 -19.45 -7.90 1.64
CA THR A 101 -18.01 -7.99 1.29
C THR A 101 -17.78 -8.93 0.11
N GLY A 102 -18.46 -10.08 0.07
CA GLY A 102 -18.36 -11.05 -1.02
C GLY A 102 -18.78 -10.46 -2.36
N THR A 103 -19.97 -9.87 -2.41
CA THR A 103 -20.52 -9.24 -3.62
C THR A 103 -19.72 -8.03 -4.08
N ALA A 104 -19.27 -7.17 -3.16
CA ALA A 104 -18.43 -6.01 -3.47
C ALA A 104 -17.06 -6.43 -4.05
N ASN A 105 -16.45 -7.48 -3.50
CA ASN A 105 -15.20 -8.02 -4.02
C ASN A 105 -15.36 -8.61 -5.43
N LEU A 106 -16.51 -9.23 -5.73
CA LEU A 106 -16.82 -9.73 -7.06
C LEU A 106 -17.01 -8.57 -8.04
N ALA A 107 -17.80 -7.55 -7.68
CA ALA A 107 -18.00 -6.36 -8.50
C ALA A 107 -16.67 -5.68 -8.85
N ALA A 108 -15.78 -5.53 -7.88
CA ALA A 108 -14.43 -4.98 -8.11
C ALA A 108 -13.58 -5.87 -9.05
N ALA A 109 -13.68 -7.20 -8.92
CA ALA A 109 -12.96 -8.12 -9.79
C ALA A 109 -13.47 -8.08 -11.23
N LEU A 110 -14.79 -8.03 -11.44
CA LEU A 110 -15.42 -7.90 -12.76
C LEU A 110 -15.07 -6.56 -13.42
N ARG A 111 -15.14 -5.45 -12.68
CA ARG A 111 -14.73 -4.12 -13.17
C ARG A 111 -13.25 -4.11 -13.58
N ASN A 112 -12.36 -4.70 -12.79
CA ASN A 112 -10.94 -4.79 -13.13
C ASN A 112 -10.70 -5.64 -14.38
N TRP A 113 -11.46 -6.72 -14.57
CA TRP A 113 -11.40 -7.53 -15.78
C TRP A 113 -11.92 -6.76 -17.00
N ALA A 114 -13.09 -6.13 -16.90
CA ALA A 114 -13.65 -5.31 -17.98
C ALA A 114 -12.71 -4.16 -18.37
N GLY A 115 -12.21 -3.39 -17.39
CA GLY A 115 -11.25 -2.31 -17.63
C GLY A 115 -9.92 -2.79 -18.20
N SER A 116 -9.50 -4.03 -17.89
CA SER A 116 -8.31 -4.62 -18.50
C SER A 116 -8.55 -5.03 -19.96
N ARG A 117 -9.76 -5.48 -20.28
CA ARG A 117 -10.18 -5.86 -21.65
C ARG A 117 -10.33 -4.61 -22.54
N SER A 118 -10.97 -3.57 -22.03
CA SER A 118 -11.14 -2.28 -22.74
C SER A 118 -9.90 -1.39 -22.73
N LYS A 119 -8.77 -1.84 -22.15
CA LYS A 119 -7.50 -1.09 -22.03
C LYS A 119 -7.60 0.23 -21.23
N THR A 120 -8.71 0.47 -20.54
CA THR A 120 -8.89 1.65 -19.68
C THR A 120 -8.09 1.53 -18.37
N ARG A 121 -7.71 0.31 -17.98
CA ARG A 121 -6.92 0.04 -16.79
C ARG A 121 -5.43 -0.11 -17.14
N ARG A 122 -4.56 0.66 -16.47
CA ARG A 122 -3.11 0.51 -16.57
C ARG A 122 -2.61 -0.74 -15.79
N GLY A 123 -1.53 -1.35 -16.25
CA GLY A 123 -0.85 -2.48 -15.61
C GLY A 123 -1.09 -3.83 -16.29
N LYS A 124 -0.72 -4.94 -15.61
CA LYS A 124 -0.82 -6.30 -16.16
C LYS A 124 -2.26 -6.67 -16.48
N GLN A 125 -2.45 -7.48 -17.54
CA GLN A 125 -3.75 -8.01 -17.95
C GLN A 125 -4.41 -8.79 -16.81
N VAL A 126 -5.68 -8.47 -16.53
CA VAL A 126 -6.52 -9.15 -15.53
C VAL A 126 -7.43 -10.14 -16.24
N ARG A 127 -7.39 -11.39 -15.80
CA ARG A 127 -8.26 -12.46 -16.31
C ARG A 127 -9.62 -12.42 -15.62
N PHE A 128 -10.61 -13.10 -16.22
CA PHE A 128 -11.95 -13.25 -15.63
C PHE A 128 -11.86 -13.84 -14.21
N PRO A 129 -12.71 -13.41 -13.26
CA PRO A 129 -12.69 -13.90 -11.88
C PRO A 129 -12.82 -15.43 -11.78
N ARG A 130 -12.12 -16.02 -10.81
CA ARG A 130 -12.17 -17.44 -10.51
C ARG A 130 -12.82 -17.68 -9.15
N PHE A 131 -13.41 -18.86 -8.97
CA PHE A 131 -13.93 -19.29 -7.67
C PHE A 131 -12.85 -19.28 -6.60
N LYS A 132 -13.20 -18.78 -5.43
CA LYS A 132 -12.32 -18.75 -4.25
C LYS A 132 -12.37 -20.11 -3.55
N THR A 133 -11.21 -20.72 -3.37
CA THR A 133 -11.05 -21.98 -2.63
C THR A 133 -11.09 -21.76 -1.12
N LYS A 134 -11.18 -22.84 -0.32
CA LYS A 134 -11.05 -22.78 1.16
C LYS A 134 -9.71 -22.19 1.63
N ARG A 135 -8.68 -22.22 0.78
CA ARG A 135 -7.33 -21.67 1.06
C ARG A 135 -7.20 -20.18 0.69
N ALA A 136 -8.26 -19.56 0.14
CA ALA A 136 -8.23 -18.13 -0.17
C ALA A 136 -8.03 -17.30 1.11
N ARG A 137 -7.44 -16.10 0.94
CA ARG A 137 -7.23 -15.16 2.06
C ARG A 137 -8.56 -14.91 2.78
N LEU A 138 -8.54 -15.10 4.09
CA LEU A 138 -9.68 -14.79 4.95
C LEU A 138 -9.71 -13.29 5.20
N SER A 139 -10.78 -12.62 4.80
CA SER A 139 -11.01 -11.21 5.05
C SER A 139 -12.49 -10.88 4.95
N CYS A 140 -12.97 -10.00 5.82
CA CYS A 140 -14.32 -9.46 5.82
C CYS A 140 -14.27 -7.99 6.24
N ARG A 141 -15.10 -7.14 5.60
CA ARG A 141 -15.20 -5.71 5.88
C ARG A 141 -16.57 -5.38 6.44
N TYR A 142 -16.61 -4.56 7.48
CA TYR A 142 -17.80 -4.01 8.10
C TYR A 142 -17.85 -2.51 7.82
N THR A 143 -18.96 -2.04 7.28
CA THR A 143 -19.23 -0.62 7.02
C THR A 143 -20.45 -0.14 7.79
N THR A 144 -21.28 -1.06 8.29
CA THR A 144 -22.45 -0.80 9.12
C THR A 144 -22.49 -1.77 10.30
N GLY A 145 -23.27 -1.44 11.32
CA GLY A 145 -23.39 -2.22 12.55
C GLY A 145 -22.46 -1.73 13.66
N ALA A 146 -22.54 -2.35 14.82
CA ALA A 146 -21.76 -1.97 15.99
C ALA A 146 -20.30 -2.46 15.85
N PHE A 147 -19.44 -1.63 15.32
CA PHE A 147 -17.97 -1.86 15.30
C PHE A 147 -17.23 -0.60 15.72
N GLY A 148 -16.11 -0.77 16.39
CA GLY A 148 -15.30 0.36 16.84
C GLY A 148 -14.41 0.01 18.02
N LEU A 149 -13.93 1.06 18.67
CA LEU A 149 -13.17 0.97 19.91
C LEU A 149 -14.13 0.85 21.09
N MET A 150 -13.61 0.39 22.23
CA MET A 150 -14.34 0.40 23.50
C MET A 150 -13.99 1.68 24.27
N ASP A 151 -14.99 2.35 24.83
CA ASP A 151 -14.78 3.61 25.55
C ASP A 151 -14.08 3.40 26.89
N SER A 152 -14.39 2.32 27.59
CA SER A 152 -13.84 1.98 28.92
C SER A 152 -12.53 1.22 28.86
N ASP A 153 -12.18 0.60 27.73
CA ASP A 153 -11.00 -0.26 27.63
C ASP A 153 -10.23 -0.04 26.31
N ARG A 154 -8.97 0.31 26.46
CA ARG A 154 -8.07 0.63 25.35
C ARG A 154 -7.38 -0.62 24.75
N ARG A 155 -7.76 -1.82 25.15
CA ARG A 155 -7.25 -3.08 24.62
C ARG A 155 -8.33 -3.99 24.02
N HIS A 156 -9.53 -3.48 23.83
CA HIS A 156 -10.61 -4.23 23.21
C HIS A 156 -11.24 -3.43 22.06
N VAL A 157 -11.78 -4.16 21.11
CA VAL A 157 -12.56 -3.65 19.96
C VAL A 157 -13.83 -4.43 19.81
N ARG A 158 -14.92 -3.79 19.38
CA ARG A 158 -16.20 -4.43 19.08
C ARG A 158 -16.32 -4.73 17.60
N LEU A 159 -16.83 -5.91 17.26
CA LEU A 159 -17.12 -6.32 15.89
C LEU A 159 -18.54 -6.90 15.81
N PRO A 160 -19.30 -6.64 14.71
CA PRO A 160 -20.67 -7.10 14.56
C PRO A 160 -20.79 -8.62 14.62
N ARG A 161 -21.67 -9.14 15.46
CA ARG A 161 -21.95 -10.58 15.66
C ARG A 161 -20.78 -11.39 16.25
N ILE A 162 -19.68 -10.74 16.61
CA ILE A 162 -18.50 -11.38 17.24
C ILE A 162 -18.25 -10.75 18.61
N ASP A 163 -18.83 -9.55 18.80
CA ASP A 163 -18.77 -8.77 20.02
C ASP A 163 -17.35 -8.26 20.36
N VAL A 164 -16.98 -8.23 21.62
CA VAL A 164 -15.76 -7.61 22.13
C VAL A 164 -14.58 -8.56 22.03
N ILE A 165 -13.53 -8.16 21.29
CA ILE A 165 -12.31 -8.94 21.09
C ILE A 165 -11.12 -8.17 21.64
N ARG A 166 -10.22 -8.86 22.35
CA ARG A 166 -8.98 -8.31 22.83
C ARG A 166 -8.01 -8.00 21.69
N THR A 167 -7.27 -6.91 21.83
CA THR A 167 -6.16 -6.53 20.94
C THR A 167 -4.82 -6.67 21.67
N HIS A 168 -3.76 -7.02 20.93
CA HIS A 168 -2.40 -7.06 21.49
C HIS A 168 -1.87 -5.66 21.79
N GLU A 169 -2.16 -4.71 20.89
CA GLU A 169 -1.74 -3.31 21.00
C GLU A 169 -2.85 -2.47 21.64
N SER A 170 -2.45 -1.37 22.31
CA SER A 170 -3.39 -0.39 22.82
C SER A 170 -4.00 0.47 21.70
N THR A 171 -5.31 0.66 21.74
CA THR A 171 -6.06 1.53 20.83
C THR A 171 -6.04 3.00 21.24
N ARG A 172 -5.36 3.37 22.35
CA ARG A 172 -5.35 4.71 22.98
C ARG A 172 -5.10 5.84 21.98
N LYS A 173 -4.16 5.67 21.04
CA LYS A 173 -3.84 6.70 20.04
C LYS A 173 -5.03 7.06 19.17
N LEU A 174 -5.78 6.06 18.70
CA LEU A 174 -6.97 6.27 17.88
C LEU A 174 -8.14 6.77 18.73
N ALA A 175 -8.31 6.22 19.94
CA ALA A 175 -9.35 6.63 20.87
C ALA A 175 -9.25 8.13 21.22
N ARG A 176 -8.07 8.61 21.62
CA ARG A 176 -7.86 10.04 21.92
C ARG A 176 -8.19 10.95 20.74
N ARG A 177 -7.92 10.53 19.50
CA ARG A 177 -8.29 11.31 18.32
C ARG A 177 -9.81 11.31 18.09
N GLY A 178 -10.49 10.21 18.37
CA GLY A 178 -11.95 10.12 18.30
C GLY A 178 -12.60 11.02 19.36
N GLU A 179 -12.14 10.95 20.61
CA GLU A 179 -12.60 11.79 21.73
C GLU A 179 -12.41 13.30 21.47
N ALA A 180 -11.32 13.65 20.81
CA ALA A 180 -11.06 15.05 20.39
C ALA A 180 -11.87 15.47 19.15
N GLY A 181 -12.77 14.62 18.61
CA GLY A 181 -13.51 14.92 17.38
C GLY A 181 -12.65 14.96 16.11
N ALA A 182 -11.36 14.60 16.22
CA ALA A 182 -10.40 14.69 15.11
C ALA A 182 -10.32 13.41 14.26
N ALA A 183 -11.12 12.37 14.56
CA ALA A 183 -11.12 11.13 13.83
C ALA A 183 -12.49 10.45 13.82
N ARG A 184 -12.92 9.97 12.65
CA ARG A 184 -14.16 9.18 12.47
C ARG A 184 -13.83 7.81 11.88
N ILE A 185 -14.24 6.73 12.56
CA ILE A 185 -14.08 5.37 12.05
C ILE A 185 -15.18 5.08 11.02
N CYS A 186 -14.78 4.82 9.75
CA CYS A 186 -15.71 4.59 8.64
C CYS A 186 -15.93 3.12 8.34
N ALA A 187 -14.95 2.27 8.63
CA ALA A 187 -15.04 0.83 8.38
C ALA A 187 -14.04 0.05 9.22
N ALA A 188 -14.38 -1.21 9.50
CA ALA A 188 -13.45 -2.19 10.07
C ALA A 188 -13.24 -3.35 9.09
N THR A 189 -12.01 -3.74 8.84
CA THR A 189 -11.68 -4.90 8.01
C THR A 189 -10.92 -5.91 8.83
N ILE A 190 -11.48 -7.10 9.02
CA ILE A 190 -10.77 -8.23 9.62
C ILE A 190 -9.98 -8.98 8.55
N SER A 191 -8.83 -9.51 8.93
CA SER A 191 -8.01 -10.36 8.06
C SER A 191 -7.21 -11.38 8.88
N PHE A 192 -7.04 -12.60 8.32
CA PHE A 192 -6.16 -13.60 8.89
C PHE A 192 -4.89 -13.70 8.08
N GLU A 193 -3.76 -13.39 8.69
CA GLU A 193 -2.47 -13.35 8.05
C GLU A 193 -1.40 -14.02 8.92
N ARG A 194 -0.68 -14.96 8.35
CA ARG A 194 0.47 -15.61 9.00
C ARG A 194 0.16 -16.20 10.37
N GLY A 195 -1.05 -16.75 10.53
CA GLY A 195 -1.49 -17.40 11.76
C GLY A 195 -2.03 -16.46 12.85
N ARG A 196 -2.35 -15.19 12.50
CA ARG A 196 -2.91 -14.19 13.42
C ARG A 196 -4.04 -13.41 12.77
N TRP A 197 -5.04 -13.06 13.55
CA TRP A 197 -6.09 -12.15 13.15
C TRP A 197 -5.66 -10.69 13.34
N PHE A 198 -6.15 -9.86 12.46
CA PHE A 198 -5.99 -8.41 12.52
C PHE A 198 -7.33 -7.73 12.25
N VAL A 199 -7.54 -6.59 12.89
CA VAL A 199 -8.53 -5.61 12.48
C VAL A 199 -7.82 -4.35 11.97
N ALA A 200 -8.28 -3.82 10.85
CA ALA A 200 -7.83 -2.53 10.30
C ALA A 200 -9.03 -1.60 10.22
N PHE A 201 -9.00 -0.50 10.95
CA PHE A 201 -9.99 0.56 10.87
C PHE A 201 -9.59 1.54 9.76
N SER A 202 -10.52 1.83 8.84
CA SER A 202 -10.42 2.98 7.94
C SER A 202 -10.97 4.20 8.68
N VAL A 203 -10.15 5.22 8.86
CA VAL A 203 -10.45 6.38 9.71
C VAL A 203 -10.30 7.64 8.87
N GLU A 204 -11.32 8.46 8.84
CA GLU A 204 -11.26 9.83 8.34
C GLU A 204 -10.68 10.71 9.43
N LEU A 205 -9.64 11.47 9.11
CA LEU A 205 -9.06 12.47 9.97
C LEU A 205 -9.67 13.82 9.60
N LEU A 206 -10.21 14.51 10.62
CA LEU A 206 -10.86 15.81 10.51
C LEU A 206 -9.89 16.86 11.06
N GLY A 207 -9.72 17.98 10.36
CA GLY A 207 -8.96 19.12 10.87
C GLY A 207 -7.44 18.90 11.05
N THR A 208 -6.79 18.16 10.16
CA THR A 208 -5.36 17.84 10.25
C THR A 208 -4.43 19.05 10.30
N SER A 209 -4.86 20.22 9.84
CA SER A 209 -4.05 21.44 9.82
C SER A 209 -3.89 22.12 11.20
N ALA A 210 -4.82 21.92 12.15
CA ALA A 210 -4.81 22.65 13.42
C ALA A 210 -4.03 21.94 14.55
N VAL A 211 -3.91 20.60 14.50
CA VAL A 211 -3.32 19.83 15.61
C VAL A 211 -1.79 19.91 15.66
N ASN A 212 -1.14 20.33 14.59
CA ASN A 212 0.32 20.26 14.45
C ASN A 212 1.07 21.60 14.45
N ALA A 213 0.41 22.72 14.70
CA ALA A 213 1.08 24.03 14.79
C ALA A 213 2.18 24.08 15.88
N GLN A 214 2.06 23.22 16.91
CA GLN A 214 3.03 23.13 18.02
C GLN A 214 4.21 22.16 17.77
N GLN A 215 4.18 21.38 16.67
CA GLN A 215 5.25 20.43 16.32
C GLN A 215 5.79 20.72 14.92
N ARG A 216 6.07 21.99 14.61
CA ARG A 216 6.77 22.30 13.36
C ARG A 216 8.22 21.84 13.48
N PRO A 217 8.78 21.24 12.44
CA PRO A 217 10.18 20.87 12.39
C PRO A 217 11.07 22.11 12.62
N THR A 218 12.16 21.93 13.37
CA THR A 218 13.10 23.00 13.73
C THR A 218 14.14 23.23 12.65
N GLU A 219 14.54 22.18 11.96
CA GLU A 219 15.54 22.24 10.91
C GLU A 219 14.90 22.49 9.53
N PRO A 220 15.53 23.30 8.67
CA PRO A 220 14.90 23.69 7.41
C PRO A 220 14.77 22.52 6.43
N LEU A 221 15.84 21.73 6.23
CA LEU A 221 15.81 20.68 5.21
C LEU A 221 16.88 19.60 5.42
N VAL A 222 16.64 18.41 4.83
CA VAL A 222 17.62 17.31 4.74
C VAL A 222 17.54 16.60 3.39
N GLY A 223 18.68 16.37 2.75
CA GLY A 223 18.82 15.48 1.62
C GLY A 223 19.07 14.04 2.09
N VAL A 224 18.41 13.08 1.47
CA VAL A 224 18.45 11.66 1.85
C VAL A 224 18.78 10.82 0.63
N ASP A 225 20.00 10.31 0.53
CA ASP A 225 20.41 9.31 -0.44
C ASP A 225 20.10 7.91 0.07
N LEU A 226 19.38 7.10 -0.70
CA LEU A 226 18.92 5.76 -0.31
C LEU A 226 19.82 4.67 -0.89
N GLY A 227 20.48 3.90 -0.01
CA GLY A 227 21.48 2.91 -0.37
C GLY A 227 21.18 1.48 0.09
N ILE A 228 22.05 0.55 -0.33
CA ILE A 228 22.04 -0.86 0.10
C ILE A 228 23.07 -1.10 1.21
N THR A 229 24.22 -0.45 1.16
CA THR A 229 25.28 -0.54 2.17
C THR A 229 24.83 0.17 3.44
N HIS A 230 24.52 1.43 3.33
CA HIS A 230 23.78 2.19 4.32
C HIS A 230 22.34 2.28 3.85
N LEU A 231 21.38 2.21 4.77
CA LEU A 231 19.96 2.30 4.42
C LEU A 231 19.63 3.67 3.83
N ALA A 232 20.25 4.69 4.38
CA ALA A 232 20.21 6.07 3.89
C ALA A 232 21.51 6.80 4.29
N VAL A 233 21.86 7.83 3.55
CA VAL A 233 22.88 8.81 3.94
C VAL A 233 22.21 10.17 3.98
N LEU A 234 22.33 10.87 5.09
CA LEU A 234 21.70 12.15 5.36
C LEU A 234 22.70 13.29 5.13
N SER A 235 22.27 14.38 4.54
CA SER A 235 23.12 15.59 4.37
C SER A 235 23.49 16.21 5.73
N THR A 236 22.64 16.05 6.73
CA THR A 236 22.82 16.51 8.10
C THR A 236 22.73 15.32 9.05
N PRO A 237 23.75 15.06 9.89
CA PRO A 237 23.71 14.00 10.88
C PRO A 237 22.57 14.15 11.88
N VAL A 238 21.93 13.04 12.25
CA VAL A 238 20.80 13.02 13.18
C VAL A 238 21.13 12.12 14.37
N PRO A 239 21.27 12.65 15.59
CA PRO A 239 21.59 11.87 16.77
C PRO A 239 20.61 10.72 17.01
N GLY A 240 21.14 9.53 17.29
CA GLY A 240 20.33 8.32 17.54
C GLY A 240 19.75 7.65 16.26
N VAL A 241 19.95 8.25 15.08
CA VAL A 241 19.50 7.70 13.80
C VAL A 241 20.67 7.44 12.84
N SER A 242 21.58 8.41 12.71
CA SER A 242 22.78 8.29 11.89
C SER A 242 24.06 8.41 12.74
N ASP A 243 25.18 8.03 12.16
CA ASP A 243 26.48 8.35 12.69
C ASP A 243 26.85 9.84 12.47
N GLN A 244 28.06 10.23 12.88
CA GLN A 244 28.60 11.57 12.71
C GLN A 244 28.75 12.02 11.24
N HIS A 245 28.70 11.08 10.29
CA HIS A 245 28.80 11.32 8.87
C HIS A 245 27.44 11.30 8.15
N GLY A 246 26.33 11.17 8.89
CA GLY A 246 24.98 11.07 8.36
C GLY A 246 24.60 9.68 7.84
N MET A 247 25.45 8.66 8.06
CA MET A 247 25.21 7.30 7.58
C MET A 247 24.23 6.54 8.49
N VAL A 248 23.11 6.11 7.94
CA VAL A 248 22.10 5.30 8.63
C VAL A 248 22.37 3.83 8.35
N ALA A 249 22.61 3.04 9.39
CA ALA A 249 22.91 1.62 9.27
C ALA A 249 21.77 0.84 8.60
N ASN A 250 22.09 -0.04 7.66
CA ASN A 250 21.14 -0.97 7.08
C ASN A 250 21.05 -2.23 7.93
N THR A 251 20.00 -2.34 8.75
CA THR A 251 19.71 -3.54 9.54
C THR A 251 19.12 -4.61 8.63
N ASP A 252 19.96 -5.52 8.11
CA ASP A 252 19.53 -6.61 7.21
C ASP A 252 18.91 -7.77 8.02
N HIS A 253 17.74 -7.52 8.61
CA HIS A 253 16.98 -8.51 9.40
C HIS A 253 16.71 -9.82 8.64
N LEU A 254 16.70 -9.78 7.31
CA LEU A 254 16.50 -10.98 6.49
C LEU A 254 17.76 -11.84 6.51
N ASN A 255 18.94 -11.24 6.44
CA ASN A 255 20.21 -11.94 6.47
C ASN A 255 20.44 -12.61 7.83
N ASP A 256 20.13 -11.92 8.93
CA ASP A 256 20.22 -12.47 10.30
C ASP A 256 19.34 -13.71 10.47
N ALA A 257 18.13 -13.67 9.90
CA ALA A 257 17.20 -14.81 9.97
C ALA A 257 17.48 -15.91 8.93
N GLN A 258 18.42 -15.72 8.01
CA GLN A 258 18.61 -16.58 6.84
C GLN A 258 18.96 -18.04 7.20
N ARG A 259 19.82 -18.27 8.19
CA ARG A 259 20.17 -19.63 8.65
C ARG A 259 18.93 -20.38 9.14
N LYS A 260 18.11 -19.75 9.98
CA LYS A 260 16.86 -20.32 10.49
C LYS A 260 15.85 -20.56 9.36
N LEU A 261 15.72 -19.63 8.44
CA LEU A 261 14.82 -19.74 7.27
C LEU A 261 15.22 -20.92 6.37
N ARG A 262 16.50 -21.03 6.01
CA ARG A 262 17.02 -22.16 5.20
C ARG A 262 16.79 -23.51 5.89
N ARG A 263 16.98 -23.61 7.22
CA ARG A 263 16.70 -24.82 7.98
C ARG A 263 15.24 -25.22 7.87
N LEU A 264 14.33 -24.29 8.11
CA LEU A 264 12.88 -24.53 8.02
C LEU A 264 12.44 -24.88 6.61
N GLN A 265 12.99 -24.23 5.58
CA GLN A 265 12.70 -24.52 4.17
C GLN A 265 13.15 -25.94 3.79
N ARG A 266 14.39 -26.36 4.18
CA ARG A 266 14.85 -27.72 3.98
C ARG A 266 13.97 -28.75 4.71
N GLN A 267 13.52 -28.43 5.92
CA GLN A 267 12.60 -29.29 6.67
C GLN A 267 11.23 -29.38 6.00
N ALA A 268 10.71 -28.29 5.43
CA ALA A 268 9.44 -28.29 4.68
C ALA A 268 9.56 -29.09 3.38
N ALA A 269 10.68 -29.00 2.65
CA ALA A 269 10.91 -29.72 1.40
C ALA A 269 10.94 -31.26 1.58
N ARG A 270 11.34 -31.75 2.74
CA ARG A 270 11.35 -33.20 3.07
C ARG A 270 10.00 -33.74 3.52
N ARG A 271 8.98 -32.88 3.65
CA ARG A 271 7.64 -33.23 4.13
C ARG A 271 6.63 -33.21 3.01
N HIS A 272 5.61 -34.05 3.12
CA HIS A 272 4.52 -34.07 2.15
C HIS A 272 3.79 -32.72 2.14
N GLY A 273 3.99 -31.95 1.09
CA GLY A 273 3.40 -30.63 0.86
C GLY A 273 2.16 -30.71 -0.04
N PRO A 274 1.56 -29.54 -0.35
CA PRO A 274 0.43 -29.49 -1.29
C PRO A 274 0.91 -29.79 -2.71
N GLU A 275 0.36 -30.77 -3.34
CA GLU A 275 0.60 -31.06 -4.74
C GLU A 275 -0.50 -30.44 -5.61
N LYS A 276 -0.09 -29.62 -6.59
CA LYS A 276 -1.04 -28.85 -7.40
C LYS A 276 -1.86 -29.70 -8.36
N ARG A 277 -1.30 -30.83 -8.83
CA ARG A 277 -1.94 -31.71 -9.81
C ARG A 277 -2.91 -32.69 -9.16
N SER A 278 -2.51 -33.35 -8.09
CA SER A 278 -3.32 -34.39 -7.41
C SER A 278 -4.33 -33.84 -6.41
N GLY A 279 -4.24 -32.55 -6.06
CA GLY A 279 -5.08 -31.99 -4.99
C GLY A 279 -4.75 -32.50 -3.59
N SER A 280 -3.65 -33.23 -3.43
CA SER A 280 -3.20 -33.88 -2.21
C SER A 280 -3.17 -32.94 -1.03
N ILE A 281 -3.65 -33.41 0.14
CA ILE A 281 -3.69 -32.66 1.38
C ILE A 281 -2.30 -32.67 2.03
N PRO A 282 -1.70 -31.52 2.33
CA PRO A 282 -0.39 -31.46 2.97
C PRO A 282 -0.43 -32.08 4.36
N SER A 283 0.66 -32.73 4.76
CA SER A 283 0.79 -33.32 6.09
C SER A 283 0.73 -32.27 7.20
N ALA A 284 0.23 -32.64 8.39
CA ALA A 284 0.20 -31.76 9.56
C ALA A 284 1.60 -31.24 9.95
N ARG A 285 2.65 -32.07 9.72
CA ARG A 285 4.06 -31.67 9.95
C ARG A 285 4.49 -30.60 8.96
N TRP A 286 4.10 -30.68 7.70
CA TRP A 286 4.36 -29.64 6.70
C TRP A 286 3.65 -28.34 7.05
N LEU A 287 2.37 -28.39 7.39
CA LEU A 287 1.58 -27.22 7.78
C LEU A 287 2.19 -26.49 8.97
N ARG A 288 2.62 -27.21 10.01
CA ARG A 288 3.31 -26.61 11.18
C ARG A 288 4.61 -25.92 10.76
N THR A 289 5.44 -26.53 9.91
CA THR A 289 6.68 -25.92 9.45
C THR A 289 6.41 -24.70 8.58
N HIS A 290 5.43 -24.79 7.70
CA HIS A 290 5.05 -23.65 6.85
C HIS A 290 4.53 -22.48 7.67
N LEU A 291 3.80 -22.74 8.75
CA LEU A 291 3.39 -21.70 9.70
C LEU A 291 4.62 -21.06 10.40
N GLN A 292 5.63 -21.85 10.80
CA GLN A 292 6.87 -21.32 11.37
C GLN A 292 7.63 -20.43 10.36
N ILE A 293 7.73 -20.84 9.09
CA ILE A 293 8.31 -20.03 8.01
C ILE A 293 7.53 -18.73 7.87
N SER A 294 6.19 -18.80 7.83
CA SER A 294 5.33 -17.61 7.71
C SER A 294 5.49 -16.65 8.88
N ARG A 295 5.59 -17.17 10.11
CA ARG A 295 5.84 -16.38 11.32
C ARG A 295 7.21 -15.70 11.29
N LEU A 296 8.25 -16.41 10.83
CA LEU A 296 9.60 -15.84 10.71
C LEU A 296 9.62 -14.70 9.69
N HIS A 297 8.98 -14.87 8.52
CA HIS A 297 8.82 -13.78 7.55
C HIS A 297 8.03 -12.59 8.12
N ALA A 298 7.03 -12.85 9.00
CA ALA A 298 6.31 -11.79 9.69
C ALA A 298 7.22 -11.01 10.64
N GLN A 299 8.03 -11.70 11.43
CA GLN A 299 8.99 -11.08 12.36
C GLN A 299 9.98 -10.17 11.60
N ILE A 300 10.58 -10.68 10.52
CA ILE A 300 11.50 -9.91 9.67
C ILE A 300 10.81 -8.67 9.11
N ALA A 301 9.60 -8.82 8.57
CA ALA A 301 8.86 -7.70 7.99
C ALA A 301 8.46 -6.65 9.05
N ASN A 302 8.12 -7.09 10.26
CA ASN A 302 7.76 -6.19 11.37
C ASN A 302 8.99 -5.44 11.90
N ALA A 303 10.12 -6.13 12.12
CA ALA A 303 11.36 -5.50 12.55
C ALA A 303 11.83 -4.44 11.54
N ARG A 304 11.83 -4.79 10.25
CA ARG A 304 12.11 -3.81 9.18
C ARG A 304 11.16 -2.63 9.25
N SER A 305 9.85 -2.89 9.31
CA SER A 305 8.84 -1.82 9.34
C SER A 305 9.02 -0.91 10.55
N ASP A 306 9.37 -1.43 11.72
CA ASP A 306 9.64 -0.65 12.92
C ASP A 306 10.85 0.28 12.73
N GLY A 307 11.98 -0.26 12.22
CA GLY A 307 13.16 0.56 11.90
C GLY A 307 12.85 1.68 10.91
N LEU A 308 12.13 1.36 9.82
CA LEU A 308 11.72 2.37 8.83
C LEU A 308 10.75 3.40 9.43
N HIS A 309 9.85 2.99 10.32
CA HIS A 309 8.96 3.92 11.00
C HIS A 309 9.71 4.86 11.94
N LYS A 310 10.71 4.37 12.68
CA LYS A 310 11.57 5.20 13.54
C LYS A 310 12.33 6.22 12.70
N LEU A 311 13.07 5.78 11.70
CA LEU A 311 13.80 6.66 10.78
C LEU A 311 12.91 7.76 10.21
N THR A 312 11.83 7.39 9.54
CA THR A 312 10.95 8.33 8.86
C THR A 312 10.15 9.22 9.82
N THR A 313 9.94 8.79 11.08
CA THR A 313 9.32 9.64 12.10
C THR A 313 10.30 10.71 12.56
N THR A 314 11.53 10.34 12.89
CA THR A 314 12.55 11.29 13.31
C THR A 314 12.84 12.33 12.23
N LEU A 315 13.00 11.88 10.95
CA LEU A 315 13.21 12.84 9.86
C LEU A 315 12.04 13.81 9.70
N ALA A 316 10.81 13.33 9.76
CA ALA A 316 9.63 14.20 9.63
C ALA A 316 9.39 15.10 10.88
N ASP A 317 9.87 14.69 12.06
CA ASP A 317 9.80 15.48 13.28
C ASP A 317 10.82 16.63 13.29
N GLN A 318 12.01 16.39 12.70
CA GLN A 318 13.11 17.33 12.75
C GLN A 318 13.16 18.31 11.56
N PHE A 319 12.84 17.84 10.35
CA PHE A 319 13.04 18.60 9.12
C PHE A 319 11.73 19.05 8.48
N ALA A 320 11.67 20.33 8.13
CA ALA A 320 10.54 20.92 7.40
C ALA A 320 10.46 20.37 5.96
N VAL A 321 11.59 20.18 5.31
CA VAL A 321 11.68 19.62 3.97
C VAL A 321 12.61 18.39 3.97
N VAL A 322 12.11 17.27 3.47
CA VAL A 322 12.90 16.05 3.25
C VAL A 322 13.00 15.80 1.76
N VAL A 323 14.20 15.67 1.23
CA VAL A 323 14.45 15.45 -0.20
C VAL A 323 14.96 14.04 -0.44
N VAL A 324 14.32 13.32 -1.37
CA VAL A 324 14.72 11.95 -1.75
C VAL A 324 14.80 11.79 -3.28
N GLU A 325 15.53 10.79 -3.76
CA GLU A 325 15.56 10.44 -5.17
C GLU A 325 14.29 9.71 -5.65
N ASP A 326 13.91 9.87 -6.94
CA ASP A 326 12.88 9.05 -7.61
C ASP A 326 13.47 7.70 -8.07
N LEU A 327 13.67 6.78 -7.15
CA LEU A 327 14.20 5.46 -7.47
C LEU A 327 13.18 4.59 -8.21
N ASN A 328 13.57 4.07 -9.39
CA ASN A 328 12.78 3.05 -10.10
C ASN A 328 12.94 1.68 -9.43
N VAL A 329 12.36 1.53 -8.23
CA VAL A 329 12.46 0.30 -7.43
C VAL A 329 11.96 -0.92 -8.21
N ALA A 330 10.90 -0.78 -9.02
CA ALA A 330 10.35 -1.88 -9.81
C ALA A 330 11.35 -2.39 -10.87
N GLY A 331 12.02 -1.48 -11.57
CA GLY A 331 13.09 -1.82 -12.53
C GLY A 331 14.31 -2.41 -11.83
N MET A 332 14.71 -1.84 -10.69
CA MET A 332 15.85 -2.33 -9.92
C MET A 332 15.65 -3.75 -9.37
N LEU A 333 14.41 -4.14 -9.05
CA LEU A 333 14.05 -5.49 -8.64
C LEU A 333 14.17 -6.54 -9.76
N ALA A 334 14.30 -6.13 -11.02
CA ALA A 334 14.60 -7.04 -12.13
C ALA A 334 16.04 -7.59 -12.06
N ASN A 335 16.96 -6.88 -11.40
CA ASN A 335 18.31 -7.36 -11.17
C ASN A 335 18.34 -8.49 -10.14
N ARG A 336 18.47 -9.74 -10.58
CA ARG A 336 18.44 -10.94 -9.74
C ARG A 336 19.48 -10.95 -8.61
N ARG A 337 20.65 -10.31 -8.81
CA ARG A 337 21.73 -10.26 -7.81
C ARG A 337 21.39 -9.32 -6.65
N LEU A 338 20.74 -8.19 -6.92
CA LEU A 338 20.44 -7.16 -5.94
C LEU A 338 18.98 -7.16 -5.45
N ALA A 339 18.07 -7.80 -6.17
CA ALA A 339 16.61 -7.80 -5.89
C ALA A 339 16.28 -8.08 -4.42
N ARG A 340 16.96 -9.05 -3.80
CA ARG A 340 16.73 -9.41 -2.40
C ARG A 340 17.12 -8.28 -1.44
N ARG A 341 18.29 -7.66 -1.64
CA ARG A 341 18.78 -6.54 -0.81
C ARG A 341 17.92 -5.30 -1.01
N ILE A 342 17.56 -4.97 -2.26
CA ILE A 342 16.66 -3.84 -2.60
C ILE A 342 15.29 -4.05 -1.95
N SER A 343 14.72 -5.26 -2.05
CA SER A 343 13.46 -5.59 -1.38
C SER A 343 13.55 -5.52 0.15
N ALA A 344 14.72 -5.88 0.72
CA ALA A 344 14.96 -5.82 2.16
C ALA A 344 15.09 -4.37 2.66
N ALA A 345 15.71 -3.47 1.91
CA ALA A 345 15.85 -2.05 2.25
C ALA A 345 14.52 -1.30 2.33
N GLY A 346 13.53 -1.68 1.52
CA GLY A 346 12.17 -1.15 1.65
C GLY A 346 12.01 0.32 1.23
N TRP A 347 12.78 0.82 0.27
CA TRP A 347 12.79 2.23 -0.19
C TRP A 347 11.39 2.76 -0.54
N GLY A 348 10.55 1.97 -1.22
CA GLY A 348 9.18 2.38 -1.51
C GLY A 348 8.31 2.53 -0.25
N GLN A 349 8.67 1.87 0.86
CA GLN A 349 8.01 2.06 2.15
C GLN A 349 8.52 3.35 2.83
N ILE A 350 9.82 3.65 2.73
CA ILE A 350 10.42 4.91 3.23
C ILE A 350 9.72 6.09 2.55
N ARG A 351 9.71 6.14 1.21
CA ARG A 351 9.08 7.23 0.44
C ARG A 351 7.62 7.43 0.87
N ARG A 352 6.81 6.36 0.88
CA ARG A 352 5.40 6.45 1.29
C ARG A 352 5.24 6.90 2.75
N GLN A 353 6.13 6.49 3.65
CA GLN A 353 6.07 6.91 5.05
C GLN A 353 6.48 8.36 5.25
N LEU A 354 7.50 8.83 4.54
CA LEU A 354 7.89 10.23 4.54
C LEU A 354 6.77 11.11 3.99
N ASP A 355 6.19 10.76 2.85
CA ASP A 355 5.11 11.51 2.20
C ASP A 355 4.00 11.90 3.18
N TYR A 356 3.36 10.93 3.85
CA TYR A 356 2.30 11.27 4.79
C TYR A 356 2.78 11.81 6.14
N LYS A 357 4.01 11.49 6.58
CA LYS A 357 4.49 11.94 7.88
C LYS A 357 4.98 13.39 7.85
N THR A 358 5.66 13.81 6.78
CA THR A 358 6.03 15.23 6.61
C THR A 358 4.77 16.08 6.50
N ALA A 359 3.80 15.68 5.66
CA ALA A 359 2.52 16.38 5.55
C ALA A 359 1.79 16.49 6.91
N ASP A 360 1.82 15.43 7.74
CA ASP A 360 1.23 15.43 9.09
C ASP A 360 1.84 16.47 10.04
N ARG A 361 3.07 16.89 9.79
CA ARG A 361 3.83 17.82 10.61
C ARG A 361 3.93 19.20 9.99
N GLY A 362 3.19 19.43 8.90
CA GLY A 362 3.23 20.69 8.15
C GLY A 362 4.53 20.90 7.38
N GLY A 363 5.33 19.84 7.20
CA GLY A 363 6.50 19.80 6.34
C GLY A 363 6.20 19.25 4.95
N GLN A 364 7.22 19.08 4.13
CA GLN A 364 7.11 18.64 2.74
C GLN A 364 8.11 17.53 2.40
N LEU A 365 7.69 16.58 1.57
CA LEU A 365 8.58 15.64 0.89
C LEU A 365 8.81 16.13 -0.53
N LEU A 366 10.05 16.41 -0.88
CA LEU A 366 10.47 16.68 -2.25
C LEU A 366 11.10 15.42 -2.85
N VAL A 367 10.76 15.14 -4.11
CA VAL A 367 11.30 14.00 -4.84
C VAL A 367 12.09 14.56 -6.03
N ALA A 368 13.40 14.40 -6.00
CA ALA A 368 14.28 14.84 -7.07
C ALA A 368 13.95 14.10 -8.37
N ASP A 369 14.19 14.75 -9.52
CA ASP A 369 14.04 14.11 -10.82
C ASP A 369 14.89 12.84 -10.90
N ARG A 370 14.37 11.83 -11.60
CA ARG A 370 15.03 10.53 -11.77
C ARG A 370 16.43 10.63 -12.38
N PHE A 371 16.66 11.62 -13.22
CA PHE A 371 17.91 11.83 -13.93
C PHE A 371 18.78 12.92 -13.29
N TYR A 372 18.34 13.47 -12.15
CA TYR A 372 19.16 14.43 -11.41
C TYR A 372 20.48 13.78 -11.02
N PRO A 373 21.63 14.38 -11.39
CA PRO A 373 22.93 13.73 -11.26
C PRO A 373 23.50 13.83 -9.83
N SER A 374 22.71 13.55 -8.79
CA SER A 374 23.05 13.71 -7.38
C SER A 374 24.44 13.16 -7.04
N SER A 375 24.76 11.95 -7.47
CA SER A 375 26.06 11.31 -7.20
C SER A 375 27.20 11.72 -8.13
N LYS A 376 26.89 12.33 -9.29
CA LYS A 376 27.88 12.76 -10.27
C LYS A 376 28.23 14.24 -10.18
N MET A 377 27.40 15.03 -9.57
CA MET A 377 27.59 16.47 -9.36
C MET A 377 28.44 16.71 -8.11
N CYS A 378 29.35 17.66 -8.17
CA CYS A 378 30.12 18.09 -7.02
C CYS A 378 29.27 18.94 -6.08
N SER A 379 29.15 18.55 -4.81
CA SER A 379 28.39 19.30 -3.83
C SER A 379 29.01 20.64 -3.43
N ASN A 380 30.29 20.86 -3.79
CA ASN A 380 31.02 22.10 -3.51
C ASN A 380 30.91 23.12 -4.65
N CYS A 381 31.21 22.70 -5.90
CA CYS A 381 31.31 23.63 -7.05
C CYS A 381 30.25 23.37 -8.15
N GLY A 382 29.40 22.37 -8.04
CA GLY A 382 28.35 22.06 -9.02
C GLY A 382 28.86 21.38 -10.32
N ALA A 383 30.17 21.17 -10.50
CA ALA A 383 30.69 20.50 -11.67
C ALA A 383 30.18 19.06 -11.80
N VAL A 384 29.74 18.66 -13.00
CA VAL A 384 29.14 17.33 -13.22
C VAL A 384 30.09 16.43 -13.98
N LYS A 385 30.44 15.27 -13.42
CA LYS A 385 31.24 14.26 -14.11
C LYS A 385 30.42 13.54 -15.18
N ALA A 386 31.00 13.40 -16.37
CA ALA A 386 30.36 12.63 -17.44
C ALA A 386 30.17 11.16 -17.05
N LYS A 387 31.15 10.55 -16.35
CA LYS A 387 31.13 9.14 -15.95
C LYS A 387 31.62 8.97 -14.51
N LEU A 388 30.88 8.19 -13.71
CA LEU A 388 31.26 7.74 -12.38
C LEU A 388 30.95 6.25 -12.27
N ARG A 389 31.95 5.42 -11.95
CA ARG A 389 31.75 3.97 -11.82
C ARG A 389 31.01 3.63 -10.51
N LEU A 390 30.17 2.60 -10.52
CA LEU A 390 29.46 2.16 -9.33
C LEU A 390 30.41 1.66 -8.21
N ALA A 391 31.61 1.23 -8.56
CA ALA A 391 32.64 0.79 -7.61
C ALA A 391 33.33 1.94 -6.90
N GLU A 392 33.32 3.15 -7.48
CA GLU A 392 33.91 4.33 -6.87
C GLU A 392 33.09 4.80 -5.69
N ARG A 393 33.64 4.73 -4.48
CA ARG A 393 32.99 5.14 -3.24
C ARG A 393 33.38 6.54 -2.80
N ILE A 394 34.52 7.03 -3.27
CA ILE A 394 34.98 8.39 -3.02
C ILE A 394 34.79 9.19 -4.29
N TYR A 395 34.12 10.30 -4.19
CA TYR A 395 34.00 11.28 -5.26
C TYR A 395 35.15 12.27 -5.20
N HIS A 396 35.92 12.34 -6.26
CA HIS A 396 36.99 13.36 -6.44
C HIS A 396 36.51 14.36 -7.48
N CYS A 397 36.51 15.63 -7.17
CA CYS A 397 36.17 16.67 -8.14
C CYS A 397 37.41 17.13 -8.93
N ASP A 398 37.34 17.06 -10.26
CA ASP A 398 38.44 17.47 -11.12
C ASP A 398 38.55 19.01 -11.22
N THR A 399 37.48 19.75 -10.82
CA THR A 399 37.45 21.23 -10.89
C THR A 399 37.91 21.89 -9.59
N CYS A 400 37.43 21.41 -8.42
CA CYS A 400 37.75 22.04 -7.13
C CYS A 400 38.56 21.13 -6.19
N SER A 401 39.03 19.99 -6.68
CA SER A 401 39.88 19.03 -5.98
C SER A 401 39.32 18.45 -4.67
N ILE A 402 38.02 18.65 -4.37
CA ILE A 402 37.40 18.07 -3.18
C ILE A 402 37.35 16.54 -3.31
N SER A 403 37.60 15.86 -2.18
CA SER A 403 37.48 14.42 -2.05
C SER A 403 36.47 14.11 -0.94
N ILE A 404 35.35 13.47 -1.28
CA ILE A 404 34.27 13.23 -0.37
C ILE A 404 33.66 11.85 -0.63
N ASP A 405 33.08 11.19 0.40
CA ASP A 405 32.25 10.00 0.18
C ASP A 405 31.14 10.29 -0.82
N ARG A 406 30.94 9.36 -1.78
CA ARG A 406 30.01 9.57 -2.90
C ARG A 406 28.56 9.70 -2.44
N ASP A 407 28.16 8.90 -1.45
CA ASP A 407 26.77 8.88 -0.99
C ASP A 407 26.51 10.13 -0.12
N ARG A 408 27.53 10.66 0.61
CA ARG A 408 27.46 11.97 1.28
C ARG A 408 27.39 13.12 0.27
N ASN A 409 28.17 13.06 -0.80
CA ASN A 409 28.09 14.04 -1.88
C ASN A 409 26.68 14.07 -2.48
N ALA A 410 26.08 12.89 -2.73
CA ALA A 410 24.71 12.79 -3.24
C ALA A 410 23.68 13.38 -2.29
N ALA A 411 23.76 13.08 -1.00
CA ALA A 411 22.85 13.63 0.02
C ALA A 411 22.96 15.16 0.11
N ALA A 412 24.19 15.72 0.04
CA ALA A 412 24.41 17.17 0.02
C ALA A 412 23.80 17.84 -1.23
N ASN A 413 23.95 17.22 -2.39
CA ASN A 413 23.34 17.71 -3.63
C ASN A 413 21.82 17.68 -3.61
N LEU A 414 21.22 16.65 -3.00
CA LEU A 414 19.76 16.58 -2.79
C LEU A 414 19.28 17.70 -1.86
N ALA A 415 20.05 18.02 -0.81
CA ALA A 415 19.74 19.14 0.07
C ALA A 415 19.82 20.49 -0.66
N ALA A 416 20.90 20.72 -1.43
CA ALA A 416 21.11 21.94 -2.21
C ALA A 416 20.00 22.17 -3.25
N LEU A 417 19.48 21.08 -3.85
CA LEU A 417 18.36 21.15 -4.78
C LEU A 417 17.12 21.82 -4.16
N ALA A 418 16.80 21.49 -2.92
CA ALA A 418 15.67 22.08 -2.21
C ALA A 418 15.93 23.54 -1.76
N ALA A 419 17.16 23.85 -1.38
CA ALA A 419 17.53 25.21 -1.02
C ALA A 419 17.32 26.20 -2.18
N GLY A 420 17.63 25.78 -3.42
CA GLY A 420 17.34 26.55 -4.63
C GLY A 420 15.84 26.76 -4.91
N PHE A 421 14.97 25.86 -4.48
CA PHE A 421 13.52 25.98 -4.63
C PHE A 421 12.84 26.82 -3.54
N ALA A 422 13.40 26.87 -2.33
CA ALA A 422 12.85 27.67 -1.22
C ALA A 422 12.87 29.17 -1.52
N VAL A 423 13.74 29.61 -2.45
CA VAL A 423 13.87 31.01 -2.89
C VAL A 423 12.81 31.41 -3.92
N THR A 424 12.15 30.44 -4.60
CA THR A 424 11.29 30.70 -5.77
C THR A 424 9.81 30.32 -5.63
N SER A 425 9.37 29.70 -4.54
CA SER A 425 7.98 29.24 -4.43
C SER A 425 7.32 29.55 -3.09
N SER A 426 6.25 30.34 -3.15
CA SER A 426 5.18 30.34 -2.14
C SER A 426 4.51 28.96 -2.10
N PRO A 427 3.93 28.54 -0.97
CA PRO A 427 3.49 27.16 -0.78
C PRO A 427 2.23 26.84 -1.59
N SER A 428 2.38 26.08 -2.66
CA SER A 428 1.28 25.37 -3.29
C SER A 428 1.57 23.87 -3.31
N CYS A 429 0.56 23.13 -2.93
CA CYS A 429 0.47 21.70 -2.74
C CYS A 429 1.04 20.88 -3.91
N GLY A 430 1.96 19.93 -3.65
CA GLY A 430 2.17 18.78 -4.53
C GLY A 430 3.05 18.97 -5.76
N ALA A 431 4.05 19.85 -5.74
CA ALA A 431 4.97 19.98 -6.87
C ALA A 431 5.97 18.80 -6.92
N THR A 432 5.84 17.96 -7.92
CA THR A 432 6.96 17.18 -8.45
C THR A 432 7.93 18.15 -9.10
N LEU A 433 9.24 18.05 -8.77
CA LEU A 433 10.31 18.81 -9.39
C LEU A 433 10.53 18.34 -10.85
N ASN A 434 9.59 18.59 -11.73
CA ASN A 434 9.59 18.22 -13.14
C ASN A 434 9.08 19.37 -14.01
N GLU A 435 9.91 20.42 -14.14
CA GLU A 435 9.91 21.15 -15.39
C GLU A 435 11.36 21.22 -15.92
N PRO A 436 11.63 20.64 -17.09
CA PRO A 436 12.93 20.81 -17.72
C PRO A 436 13.03 22.26 -18.21
N ALA A 437 14.10 22.94 -17.83
CA ALA A 437 14.54 24.18 -18.46
C ALA A 437 14.48 24.00 -19.98
N GLY A 438 13.67 24.83 -20.63
CA GLY A 438 13.37 24.73 -22.05
C GLY A 438 14.62 24.74 -22.92
N ASN A 439 14.73 23.77 -23.76
CA ASN A 439 15.64 23.79 -24.90
C ASN A 439 14.99 24.70 -25.97
N PRO A 440 15.61 25.84 -26.38
CA PRO A 440 15.04 26.65 -27.43
C PRO A 440 15.42 26.01 -28.77
N HIS A 441 14.47 25.48 -29.47
CA HIS A 441 14.37 25.36 -30.92
C HIS A 441 13.47 24.18 -31.32
N LYS A 442 12.22 24.51 -31.61
CA LYS A 442 11.54 24.20 -32.88
C LYS A 442 10.11 24.73 -32.86
N THR A 443 9.97 25.87 -33.49
CA THR A 443 8.71 26.44 -33.93
C THR A 443 8.06 25.56 -34.99
N SER A 444 6.77 25.31 -34.86
CA SER A 444 5.80 25.39 -35.96
C SER A 444 4.36 25.15 -35.46
N PRO A 445 3.35 25.68 -36.18
CA PRO A 445 2.24 26.36 -35.55
C PRO A 445 0.86 25.67 -35.68
N ALA A 446 -0.07 26.21 -34.87
CA ALA A 446 -1.50 26.32 -35.10
C ALA A 446 -2.37 25.07 -35.35
N GLY A 447 -3.36 24.94 -34.52
CA GLY A 447 -4.50 24.05 -34.71
C GLY A 447 -5.48 24.10 -33.54
N SER A 448 -6.12 25.27 -33.35
CA SER A 448 -7.37 25.43 -32.58
C SER A 448 -8.41 24.44 -33.04
N ARG A 449 -9.02 23.66 -32.13
CA ARG A 449 -10.43 23.27 -32.23
C ARG A 449 -11.04 22.94 -30.87
N TYR A 450 -12.07 23.65 -30.55
CA TYR A 450 -13.07 23.46 -29.51
C TYR A 450 -13.61 22.04 -29.49
N CYS A 451 -13.78 21.48 -28.30
CA CYS A 451 -14.56 20.27 -28.08
C CYS A 451 -15.83 20.59 -27.32
N HIS A 452 -16.93 20.53 -28.04
CA HIS A 452 -18.28 20.38 -27.48
C HIS A 452 -18.45 18.96 -26.95
N GLY A 453 -19.10 18.84 -25.79
CA GLY A 453 -19.46 17.56 -25.18
C GLY A 453 -20.55 16.82 -25.99
N LYS A 454 -20.43 15.49 -26.00
CA LYS A 454 -21.52 14.56 -26.27
C LYS A 454 -21.40 13.37 -25.34
N SER A 455 -22.55 13.01 -24.77
CA SER A 455 -22.79 11.81 -23.97
C SER A 455 -22.46 10.53 -24.75
N PRO A 456 -22.02 9.46 -24.10
CA PRO A 456 -21.81 8.19 -24.77
C PRO A 456 -23.06 7.31 -24.64
N GLU A 457 -23.90 7.37 -25.61
CA GLU A 457 -24.75 6.25 -26.08
C GLU A 457 -24.29 5.91 -27.50
N ASP A 458 -24.31 4.60 -27.81
CA ASP A 458 -23.98 3.99 -29.11
C ASP A 458 -22.48 3.82 -29.45
N ASN A 459 -21.98 2.58 -29.13
CA ASN A 459 -21.42 1.67 -30.12
C ASN A 459 -20.96 0.37 -29.46
N VAL A 460 -21.79 -0.66 -29.63
CA VAL A 460 -21.40 -2.07 -29.47
C VAL A 460 -21.47 -2.68 -30.87
N ALA A 461 -20.35 -3.06 -31.36
CA ALA A 461 -20.18 -4.10 -32.36
C ALA A 461 -19.10 -5.07 -31.86
#